data_ce18a055a413e872f04be4a24f236049
#
_entry.id   ce18a055a413e872f04be4a24f236049
#
_cell.length_a   1.000
_cell.length_b   1.000
_cell.length_c   1.000
_cell.angle_alpha   90.00
_cell.angle_beta   90.00
_cell.angle_gamma   90.00
#
_symmetry.space_group_name_H-M   'P 1'
#
loop_
_entity.id
_entity.type
_entity.pdbx_description
1 polymer ?
#
loop_
_entity_poly.entity_id
_entity_poly.type
_entity_poly.pdbx_seq_one_letter_code
_entity_poly.pdbx_strand_id
1 'polypeptide(L)'
;MRNRTIWSLLSLLLALPIHAQTSEWNKIHYDIQTSAIASAGKHAPFWLTSNRHGLSSLESNNANLSAGLFRAFDKKRGFTWAYGAEVAGAWNYTSPFYIQQLYADVKYGCWELSVGSKERWSEGKHRTLSGGGLTFAPNARPIPQVRLGINEYATAPWLFNEWVQVKGHLSYGRHTDDRFQRTHMANAPTGSRYVEDVLFHEKTAFLKIGNSSKAPLSAEVGLEMYSQFGGRVWEKRPEGDIIRYDLPHSYKEYIKALIPMAGGGASPDIDQTNVNGNILGSWHLALNYETNEWSIRAYYEHFYEDHSGLFGLDHHYNREGAREWITYLPWRDGLYGVEFTVPKNRIINTIVYEY
;
A
#
# COMPACT_ATOMS: atom_id res chain seq x y z
N MET A 1 -29.32 34.14 24.88
CA MET A 1 -29.31 33.38 23.60
C MET A 1 -28.26 34.02 22.71
N ARG A 2 -27.13 33.34 22.55
CA ARG A 2 -25.97 33.91 21.86
C ARG A 2 -25.78 33.12 20.57
N ASN A 3 -26.09 33.73 19.43
CA ASN A 3 -25.94 33.19 18.10
C ASN A 3 -24.49 32.82 17.86
N ARG A 4 -24.20 31.52 17.76
CA ARG A 4 -22.92 31.01 17.24
C ARG A 4 -23.06 30.93 15.72
N THR A 5 -22.57 31.94 15.05
CA THR A 5 -22.36 31.91 13.59
C THR A 5 -21.31 30.86 13.30
N ILE A 6 -21.72 29.81 12.61
CA ILE A 6 -20.83 28.75 12.10
C ILE A 6 -20.07 29.37 10.92
N TRP A 7 -18.82 29.73 11.14
CA TRP A 7 -17.89 30.06 10.07
C TRP A 7 -17.34 28.72 9.53
N SER A 8 -17.94 28.24 8.44
CA SER A 8 -17.31 27.23 7.60
C SER A 8 -16.16 27.91 6.85
N LEU A 9 -14.95 27.78 7.38
CA LEU A 9 -13.74 28.19 6.68
C LEU A 9 -13.50 27.24 5.51
N LEU A 10 -13.58 27.80 4.31
CA LEU A 10 -13.15 27.19 3.06
C LEU A 10 -11.67 26.82 3.21
N SER A 11 -11.34 25.53 3.21
CA SER A 11 -9.97 25.08 3.10
C SER A 11 -9.49 25.36 1.69
N LEU A 12 -8.66 26.40 1.53
CA LEU A 12 -8.03 26.73 0.26
C LEU A 12 -6.88 25.77 0.01
N LEU A 13 -7.13 24.74 -0.79
CA LEU A 13 -6.11 23.82 -1.28
C LEU A 13 -5.40 24.51 -2.46
N LEU A 14 -4.32 25.20 -2.20
CA LEU A 14 -3.39 25.66 -3.23
C LEU A 14 -2.37 24.54 -3.50
N ALA A 15 -2.79 23.49 -4.20
CA ALA A 15 -1.88 22.59 -4.88
C ALA A 15 -1.65 23.13 -6.30
N LEU A 16 -0.57 23.85 -6.50
CA LEU A 16 -0.13 24.26 -7.83
C LEU A 16 0.93 23.27 -8.32
N PRO A 17 0.59 22.29 -9.17
CA PRO A 17 1.60 21.50 -9.83
C PRO A 17 2.27 22.35 -10.92
N ILE A 18 3.49 22.79 -10.69
CA ILE A 18 4.30 23.40 -11.73
C ILE A 18 4.95 22.26 -12.52
N HIS A 19 4.33 21.88 -13.62
CA HIS A 19 4.89 20.91 -14.56
C HIS A 19 5.82 21.64 -15.53
N ALA A 20 7.12 21.52 -15.35
CA ALA A 20 8.09 21.89 -16.35
C ALA A 20 8.31 20.69 -17.30
N GLN A 21 7.64 20.69 -18.45
CA GLN A 21 7.93 19.74 -19.52
C GLN A 21 9.23 20.12 -20.21
N THR A 22 10.26 19.32 -20.05
CA THR A 22 11.47 19.38 -20.84
C THR A 22 11.40 18.39 -22.01
N SER A 23 12.03 18.78 -23.14
CA SER A 23 12.04 18.12 -24.43
C SER A 23 12.30 16.59 -24.36
N GLU A 24 11.89 15.82 -25.37
CA GLU A 24 11.98 14.35 -25.52
C GLU A 24 13.37 13.73 -25.29
N TRP A 25 14.41 14.53 -25.22
CA TRP A 25 15.80 14.08 -25.01
C TRP A 25 16.13 13.75 -23.56
N ASN A 26 15.47 14.40 -22.59
CA ASN A 26 15.67 14.13 -21.18
C ASN A 26 14.34 13.68 -20.56
N LYS A 27 14.17 12.38 -20.38
CA LYS A 27 13.03 11.79 -19.65
C LYS A 27 13.06 12.12 -18.14
N ILE A 28 13.75 13.20 -17.81
CA ILE A 28 13.85 13.74 -16.45
C ILE A 28 12.77 14.80 -16.32
N HIS A 29 11.96 14.68 -15.28
CA HIS A 29 11.01 15.69 -14.89
C HIS A 29 11.25 16.10 -13.44
N TYR A 30 10.91 17.34 -13.15
CA TYR A 30 10.97 17.92 -11.82
C TYR A 30 9.54 18.11 -11.34
N ASP A 31 9.32 17.84 -10.06
CA ASP A 31 8.05 18.06 -9.38
C ASP A 31 8.29 18.90 -8.13
N ILE A 32 7.52 19.96 -7.96
CA ILE A 32 7.52 20.77 -6.74
C ILE A 32 6.07 20.89 -6.30
N GLN A 33 5.80 20.43 -5.09
CA GLN A 33 4.46 20.45 -4.51
C GLN A 33 4.50 21.19 -3.18
N THR A 34 3.45 21.95 -2.90
CA THR A 34 3.20 22.53 -1.59
C THR A 34 1.79 22.24 -1.13
N SER A 35 1.64 21.95 0.14
CA SER A 35 0.35 21.78 0.78
C SER A 35 0.31 22.57 2.05
N ALA A 36 -0.80 23.24 2.31
CA ALA A 36 -1.08 23.91 3.56
C ALA A 36 -2.52 23.63 3.97
N ILE A 37 -2.71 23.22 5.21
CA ILE A 37 -4.01 22.93 5.80
C ILE A 37 -4.22 23.85 6.99
N ALA A 38 -5.37 24.51 7.01
CA ALA A 38 -5.85 25.25 8.18
C ALA A 38 -7.30 24.81 8.43
N SER A 39 -7.58 24.23 9.57
CA SER A 39 -8.90 23.76 9.94
C SER A 39 -9.27 24.15 11.36
N ALA A 40 -10.57 24.33 11.62
CA ALA A 40 -11.12 24.54 12.94
C ALA A 40 -11.40 23.19 13.61
N GLY A 41 -10.74 22.90 14.71
CA GLY A 41 -10.89 21.63 15.43
C GLY A 41 -9.57 21.13 15.99
N LYS A 42 -9.59 19.93 16.57
CA LYS A 42 -8.38 19.31 17.13
C LYS A 42 -7.49 18.67 16.05
N HIS A 43 -8.11 18.22 14.97
CA HIS A 43 -7.42 17.47 13.92
C HIS A 43 -7.80 17.97 12.53
N ALA A 44 -6.90 17.78 11.59
CA ALA A 44 -7.18 17.96 10.18
C ALA A 44 -8.28 17.00 9.70
N PRO A 45 -9.12 17.39 8.72
CA PRO A 45 -10.11 16.50 8.16
C PRO A 45 -9.47 15.25 7.54
N PHE A 46 -10.08 14.07 7.77
CA PHE A 46 -9.55 12.78 7.36
C PHE A 46 -9.21 12.72 5.85
N TRP A 47 -10.07 13.22 4.99
CA TRP A 47 -9.85 13.22 3.52
C TRP A 47 -8.68 14.11 3.05
N LEU A 48 -8.16 14.99 3.91
CA LEU A 48 -6.96 15.76 3.62
C LEU A 48 -5.68 15.05 4.04
N THR A 49 -5.79 14.01 4.87
CA THR A 49 -4.67 13.27 5.42
C THR A 49 -4.51 11.87 4.85
N SER A 50 -5.61 11.25 4.38
CA SER A 50 -5.59 9.91 3.81
C SER A 50 -5.00 9.87 2.39
N ASN A 51 -4.39 8.74 2.03
CA ASN A 51 -3.83 8.45 0.70
C ASN A 51 -2.81 9.50 0.21
N ARG A 52 -1.96 9.98 1.13
CA ARG A 52 -0.88 10.96 0.87
C ARG A 52 0.51 10.37 1.01
N HIS A 53 0.63 9.04 0.91
CA HIS A 53 1.90 8.32 1.08
C HIS A 53 2.65 8.70 2.36
N GLY A 54 1.89 8.95 3.46
CA GLY A 54 2.44 9.36 4.75
C GLY A 54 3.01 10.78 4.79
N LEU A 55 2.96 11.54 3.70
CA LEU A 55 3.30 12.97 3.71
C LEU A 55 2.05 13.79 4.07
N SER A 56 1.59 13.61 5.28
CA SER A 56 0.40 14.26 5.85
C SER A 56 0.55 14.41 7.35
N SER A 57 -0.29 15.23 7.96
CA SER A 57 -0.33 15.46 9.41
C SER A 57 -1.76 15.48 9.91
N LEU A 58 -1.98 14.98 11.12
CA LEU A 58 -3.26 15.09 11.83
C LEU A 58 -3.44 16.45 12.52
N GLU A 59 -2.39 17.26 12.61
CA GLU A 59 -2.48 18.59 13.18
C GLU A 59 -3.41 19.48 12.37
N SER A 60 -4.27 20.23 13.04
CA SER A 60 -5.29 21.09 12.39
C SER A 60 -4.69 22.18 11.50
N ASN A 61 -3.47 22.61 11.81
CA ASN A 61 -2.70 23.57 11.02
C ASN A 61 -1.36 22.95 10.70
N ASN A 62 -1.10 22.69 9.42
CA ASN A 62 0.13 22.08 8.98
C ASN A 62 0.48 22.51 7.56
N ALA A 63 1.74 22.36 7.19
CA ALA A 63 2.20 22.65 5.82
C ALA A 63 3.40 21.78 5.46
N ASN A 64 3.54 21.48 4.15
CA ASN A 64 4.74 20.88 3.59
C ASN A 64 5.09 21.49 2.25
N LEU A 65 6.35 21.37 1.91
CA LEU A 65 6.92 21.65 0.57
C LEU A 65 7.79 20.47 0.19
N SER A 66 7.46 19.81 -0.93
CA SER A 66 8.31 18.77 -1.50
C SER A 66 8.92 19.17 -2.82
N ALA A 67 10.08 18.58 -3.13
CA ALA A 67 10.77 18.73 -4.40
C ALA A 67 11.32 17.38 -4.83
N GLY A 68 11.01 16.99 -6.06
CA GLY A 68 11.39 15.72 -6.64
C GLY A 68 12.05 15.85 -8.01
N LEU A 69 12.90 14.87 -8.30
CA LEU A 69 13.53 14.70 -9.62
C LEU A 69 13.35 13.23 -10.01
N PHE A 70 12.76 13.00 -11.18
CA PHE A 70 12.38 11.69 -11.65
C PHE A 70 12.79 11.45 -13.09
N ARG A 71 13.20 10.24 -13.39
CA ARG A 71 13.39 9.75 -14.75
C ARG A 71 12.48 8.56 -15.00
N ALA A 72 11.64 8.66 -16.03
CA ALA A 72 10.75 7.58 -16.46
C ALA A 72 11.47 6.54 -17.33
N PHE A 73 10.90 5.34 -17.42
CA PHE A 73 11.34 4.31 -18.34
C PHE A 73 11.24 4.75 -19.81
N ASP A 74 12.17 4.22 -20.65
CA ASP A 74 12.08 4.34 -22.09
C ASP A 74 11.16 3.26 -22.67
N LYS A 75 9.98 3.68 -23.17
CA LYS A 75 9.01 2.77 -23.76
C LYS A 75 9.48 2.05 -25.04
N LYS A 76 10.50 2.60 -25.72
CA LYS A 76 11.00 2.08 -27.00
C LYS A 76 12.15 1.07 -26.86
N ARG A 77 12.65 0.81 -25.66
CA ARG A 77 13.80 -0.07 -25.42
C ARG A 77 13.40 -1.34 -24.70
N GLY A 78 13.98 -2.47 -25.10
CA GLY A 78 13.83 -3.73 -24.40
C GLY A 78 14.42 -3.69 -22.98
N PHE A 79 15.59 -3.02 -22.83
CA PHE A 79 16.23 -2.71 -21.57
C PHE A 79 16.11 -1.21 -21.29
N THR A 80 15.60 -0.86 -20.11
CA THR A 80 15.42 0.53 -19.69
C THR A 80 15.56 0.67 -18.19
N TRP A 81 15.83 1.88 -17.72
CA TRP A 81 15.98 2.18 -16.31
C TRP A 81 15.28 3.49 -15.96
N ALA A 82 14.85 3.59 -14.72
CA ALA A 82 14.18 4.74 -14.13
C ALA A 82 14.75 5.02 -12.76
N TYR A 83 14.57 6.22 -12.24
CA TYR A 83 14.92 6.56 -10.86
C TYR A 83 14.07 7.74 -10.39
N GLY A 84 14.03 7.92 -9.09
CA GLY A 84 13.40 9.07 -8.46
C GLY A 84 14.03 9.39 -7.13
N ALA A 85 14.09 10.69 -6.84
CA ALA A 85 14.47 11.23 -5.54
C ALA A 85 13.52 12.39 -5.22
N GLU A 86 12.89 12.33 -4.05
CA GLU A 86 12.00 13.38 -3.54
C GLU A 86 12.27 13.61 -2.07
N VAL A 87 12.38 14.89 -1.71
CA VAL A 87 12.54 15.34 -0.33
C VAL A 87 11.43 16.32 0.03
N ALA A 88 11.06 16.37 1.30
CA ALA A 88 10.05 17.30 1.78
C ALA A 88 10.49 17.95 3.10
N GLY A 89 10.28 19.27 3.19
CA GLY A 89 10.27 20.01 4.44
C GLY A 89 8.84 20.15 4.94
N ALA A 90 8.61 20.01 6.26
CA ALA A 90 7.27 20.01 6.83
C ALA A 90 7.21 20.77 8.15
N TRP A 91 6.07 21.38 8.40
CA TRP A 91 5.73 22.09 9.63
C TRP A 91 4.47 21.49 10.26
N ASN A 92 4.52 21.22 11.55
CA ASN A 92 3.50 20.49 12.31
C ASN A 92 3.26 19.07 11.76
N TYR A 93 4.35 18.38 11.47
CA TYR A 93 4.40 16.96 11.13
C TYR A 93 5.21 16.21 12.19
N THR A 94 5.21 14.90 12.15
CA THR A 94 6.02 14.07 13.07
C THR A 94 7.52 14.26 12.88
N SER A 95 7.97 14.69 11.70
CA SER A 95 9.34 15.10 11.42
C SER A 95 9.35 16.38 10.58
N PRO A 96 10.32 17.28 10.75
CA PRO A 96 10.44 18.48 9.94
C PRO A 96 11.03 18.24 8.54
N PHE A 97 11.60 17.04 8.30
CA PHE A 97 12.23 16.70 7.03
C PHE A 97 12.01 15.23 6.68
N TYR A 98 11.74 14.96 5.42
CA TYR A 98 11.53 13.62 4.88
C TYR A 98 12.33 13.40 3.59
N ILE A 99 12.92 12.21 3.46
CA ILE A 99 13.23 11.61 2.17
C ILE A 99 11.99 10.83 1.79
N GLN A 100 11.14 11.39 0.95
CA GLN A 100 9.85 10.80 0.61
C GLN A 100 10.02 9.64 -0.35
N GLN A 101 10.82 9.84 -1.39
CA GLN A 101 11.19 8.80 -2.33
C GLN A 101 12.68 8.81 -2.62
N LEU A 102 13.27 7.64 -2.74
CA LEU A 102 14.62 7.44 -3.24
C LEU A 102 14.71 6.03 -3.81
N TYR A 103 14.71 5.89 -5.13
CA TYR A 103 14.67 4.58 -5.77
C TYR A 103 15.39 4.55 -7.11
N ALA A 104 15.74 3.34 -7.53
CA ALA A 104 16.22 3.02 -8.87
C ALA A 104 15.50 1.76 -9.38
N ASP A 105 15.06 1.81 -10.63
CA ASP A 105 14.34 0.72 -11.29
C ASP A 105 15.07 0.31 -12.57
N VAL A 106 15.05 -0.97 -12.86
CA VAL A 106 15.55 -1.57 -14.11
C VAL A 106 14.44 -2.46 -14.68
N LYS A 107 14.15 -2.29 -15.97
CA LYS A 107 13.13 -3.08 -16.67
C LYS A 107 13.73 -3.76 -17.90
N TYR A 108 13.45 -5.04 -18.05
CA TYR A 108 13.78 -5.83 -19.23
C TYR A 108 12.57 -6.65 -19.66
N GLY A 109 12.04 -6.36 -20.83
CA GLY A 109 10.78 -6.94 -21.28
C GLY A 109 9.63 -6.59 -20.32
N CYS A 110 8.98 -7.59 -19.75
CA CYS A 110 7.93 -7.43 -18.74
C CYS A 110 8.46 -7.40 -17.29
N TRP A 111 9.72 -7.79 -17.06
CA TRP A 111 10.31 -7.86 -15.73
C TRP A 111 10.86 -6.52 -15.27
N GLU A 112 10.57 -6.17 -14.04
CA GLU A 112 11.06 -4.96 -13.37
C GLU A 112 11.69 -5.31 -12.02
N LEU A 113 12.92 -4.81 -11.81
CA LEU A 113 13.59 -4.80 -10.51
C LEU A 113 13.60 -3.36 -9.99
N SER A 114 13.08 -3.16 -8.80
CA SER A 114 13.03 -1.86 -8.11
C SER A 114 13.77 -1.96 -6.79
N VAL A 115 14.62 -0.97 -6.48
CA VAL A 115 15.37 -0.89 -5.23
C VAL A 115 15.17 0.50 -4.62
N GLY A 116 14.75 0.56 -3.38
CA GLY A 116 14.57 1.80 -2.62
C GLY A 116 13.12 2.06 -2.18
N SER A 117 12.86 3.29 -1.77
CA SER A 117 11.56 3.77 -1.33
C SER A 117 10.85 4.46 -2.49
N LYS A 118 9.76 3.89 -2.97
CA LYS A 118 8.96 4.41 -4.09
C LYS A 118 7.49 4.42 -3.71
N GLU A 119 6.81 5.53 -3.98
CA GLU A 119 5.36 5.62 -3.83
C GLU A 119 4.66 4.62 -4.74
N ARG A 120 3.69 3.91 -4.17
CA ARG A 120 2.92 2.88 -4.87
C ARG A 120 1.44 3.05 -4.55
N TRP A 121 0.61 2.60 -5.45
CA TRP A 121 -0.85 2.70 -5.34
C TRP A 121 -1.44 1.32 -5.08
N SER A 122 -2.61 1.31 -4.44
CA SER A 122 -3.35 0.06 -4.20
C SER A 122 -3.68 -0.64 -5.52
N GLU A 123 -3.52 -1.94 -5.53
CA GLU A 123 -3.74 -2.76 -6.71
C GLU A 123 -5.20 -2.71 -7.18
N GLY A 124 -5.38 -2.48 -8.47
CA GLY A 124 -6.70 -2.47 -9.10
C GLY A 124 -7.64 -1.34 -8.67
N LYS A 125 -7.16 -0.31 -7.99
CA LYS A 125 -7.93 0.84 -7.54
C LYS A 125 -7.61 2.10 -8.35
N HIS A 126 -8.57 3.01 -8.42
CA HIS A 126 -8.33 4.33 -9.01
C HIS A 126 -7.40 5.15 -8.10
N ARG A 127 -6.31 5.67 -8.66
CA ARG A 127 -5.22 6.28 -7.87
C ARG A 127 -5.63 7.45 -6.99
N THR A 128 -6.56 8.29 -7.45
CA THR A 128 -6.91 9.56 -6.79
C THR A 128 -8.34 9.61 -6.25
N LEU A 129 -9.22 8.71 -6.69
CA LEU A 129 -10.64 8.71 -6.29
C LEU A 129 -11.00 7.58 -5.33
N SER A 130 -10.22 6.49 -5.31
CA SER A 130 -10.44 5.38 -4.38
C SER A 130 -10.00 5.73 -2.96
N GLY A 131 -10.67 5.17 -1.97
CA GLY A 131 -10.25 5.19 -0.57
C GLY A 131 -8.99 4.37 -0.27
N GLY A 132 -8.51 3.58 -1.23
CA GLY A 132 -7.38 2.64 -1.10
C GLY A 132 -7.82 1.20 -0.92
N GLY A 133 -6.86 0.28 -0.87
CA GLY A 133 -7.11 -1.14 -0.62
C GLY A 133 -7.21 -1.44 0.88
N LEU A 134 -7.77 -2.60 1.21
CA LEU A 134 -7.90 -3.08 2.59
C LEU A 134 -6.55 -3.57 3.14
N THR A 135 -5.73 -4.22 2.32
CA THR A 135 -4.40 -4.69 2.70
C THR A 135 -3.35 -3.61 2.51
N PHE A 136 -3.33 -2.96 1.36
CA PHE A 136 -2.41 -1.87 1.06
C PHE A 136 -3.18 -0.61 0.65
N ALA A 137 -2.93 0.46 1.40
CA ALA A 137 -3.39 1.80 1.05
C ALA A 137 -2.20 2.78 1.10
N PRO A 138 -2.17 3.82 0.26
CA PRO A 138 -1.09 4.81 0.25
C PRO A 138 -1.19 5.78 1.43
N ASN A 139 -1.39 5.26 2.65
CA ASN A 139 -1.44 6.03 3.89
C ASN A 139 -0.08 6.09 4.59
N ALA A 140 0.74 5.04 4.46
CA ALA A 140 2.08 4.99 5.04
C ALA A 140 3.13 5.52 4.06
N ARG A 141 4.27 5.95 4.62
CA ARG A 141 5.43 6.31 3.81
C ARG A 141 5.97 5.10 3.06
N PRO A 142 6.56 5.32 1.85
CA PRO A 142 7.15 4.25 1.08
C PRO A 142 8.23 3.50 1.88
N ILE A 143 8.11 2.18 1.92
CA ILE A 143 9.06 1.29 2.61
C ILE A 143 10.27 1.07 1.70
N PRO A 144 11.53 1.25 2.19
CA PRO A 144 12.72 0.86 1.45
C PRO A 144 12.72 -0.67 1.25
N GLN A 145 12.76 -1.09 -0.01
CA GLN A 145 12.62 -2.50 -0.38
C GLN A 145 13.35 -2.84 -1.69
N VAL A 146 13.62 -4.11 -1.89
CA VAL A 146 13.98 -4.71 -3.17
C VAL A 146 12.75 -5.45 -3.67
N ARG A 147 12.26 -5.11 -4.87
CA ARG A 147 11.05 -5.64 -5.48
C ARG A 147 11.36 -6.13 -6.89
N LEU A 148 11.00 -7.38 -7.18
CA LEU A 148 11.12 -8.00 -8.49
C LEU A 148 9.75 -8.49 -8.94
N GLY A 149 9.33 -8.15 -10.16
CA GLY A 149 8.06 -8.62 -10.67
C GLY A 149 7.71 -8.13 -12.05
N ILE A 150 6.47 -8.40 -12.42
CA ILE A 150 5.77 -7.96 -13.62
C ILE A 150 4.70 -6.98 -13.14
N ASN A 151 5.01 -5.69 -13.15
CA ASN A 151 4.16 -4.65 -12.54
C ASN A 151 2.98 -4.22 -13.44
N GLU A 152 2.98 -4.56 -14.70
CA GLU A 152 1.88 -4.35 -15.66
C GLU A 152 1.42 -5.70 -16.20
N TYR A 153 0.14 -5.83 -16.52
CA TYR A 153 -0.35 -7.07 -17.13
C TYR A 153 0.44 -7.43 -18.38
N ALA A 154 1.09 -8.58 -18.36
CA ALA A 154 1.84 -9.15 -19.46
C ALA A 154 1.16 -10.39 -19.97
N THR A 155 1.08 -10.54 -21.30
CA THR A 155 0.54 -11.73 -21.95
C THR A 155 1.39 -12.94 -21.62
N ALA A 156 0.74 -14.04 -21.29
CA ALA A 156 1.35 -15.33 -21.02
C ALA A 156 1.10 -16.31 -22.20
N PRO A 157 1.77 -16.13 -23.34
CA PRO A 157 1.46 -16.86 -24.57
C PRO A 157 1.68 -18.37 -24.44
N TRP A 158 2.56 -18.79 -23.51
CA TRP A 158 2.80 -20.21 -23.20
C TRP A 158 1.64 -20.89 -22.45
N LEU A 159 0.71 -20.10 -21.85
CA LEU A 159 -0.43 -20.64 -21.10
C LEU A 159 -1.69 -20.74 -21.97
N PHE A 160 -2.18 -19.64 -22.53
CA PHE A 160 -3.48 -19.59 -23.20
C PHE A 160 -3.56 -18.51 -24.29
N ASN A 161 -2.54 -18.38 -25.11
CA ASN A 161 -2.52 -17.34 -26.14
C ASN A 161 -2.56 -15.92 -25.54
N GLU A 162 -3.26 -15.01 -26.25
CA GLU A 162 -3.39 -13.61 -25.89
C GLU A 162 -4.53 -13.33 -24.88
N TRP A 163 -5.28 -14.35 -24.46
CA TRP A 163 -6.44 -14.19 -23.59
C TRP A 163 -6.08 -14.17 -22.11
N VAL A 164 -4.90 -14.66 -21.77
CA VAL A 164 -4.46 -14.71 -20.37
C VAL A 164 -3.28 -13.77 -20.16
N GLN A 165 -3.40 -12.88 -19.20
CA GLN A 165 -2.37 -11.96 -18.80
C GLN A 165 -2.09 -12.14 -17.31
N VAL A 166 -0.84 -11.97 -16.94
CA VAL A 166 -0.36 -12.11 -15.57
C VAL A 166 0.32 -10.82 -15.10
N LYS A 167 0.18 -10.54 -13.84
CA LYS A 167 0.88 -9.48 -13.11
C LYS A 167 1.20 -9.97 -11.72
N GLY A 168 2.30 -9.53 -11.15
CA GLY A 168 2.64 -9.85 -9.77
C GLY A 168 4.09 -9.55 -9.46
N HIS A 169 4.41 -9.55 -8.17
CA HIS A 169 5.75 -9.27 -7.69
C HIS A 169 6.03 -9.94 -6.36
N LEU A 170 7.32 -9.96 -6.02
CA LEU A 170 7.84 -10.30 -4.70
C LEU A 170 8.73 -9.16 -4.23
N SER A 171 8.65 -8.81 -2.96
CA SER A 171 9.53 -7.82 -2.37
C SER A 171 9.96 -8.18 -0.95
N TYR A 172 11.11 -7.66 -0.58
CA TYR A 172 11.62 -7.66 0.78
C TYR A 172 12.13 -6.27 1.13
N GLY A 173 11.77 -5.80 2.31
CA GLY A 173 12.13 -4.49 2.79
C GLY A 173 12.26 -4.43 4.31
N ARG A 174 12.40 -3.22 4.82
CA ARG A 174 12.48 -2.95 6.24
C ARG A 174 11.70 -1.69 6.58
N HIS A 175 10.85 -1.77 7.60
CA HIS A 175 10.13 -0.61 8.10
C HIS A 175 11.09 0.43 8.68
N THR A 176 10.78 1.68 8.46
CA THR A 176 11.46 2.85 9.03
C THR A 176 10.44 3.75 9.70
N ASP A 177 10.78 4.33 10.84
CA ASP A 177 9.87 5.16 11.64
C ASP A 177 10.48 6.47 12.13
N ASP A 178 11.69 6.81 11.67
CA ASP A 178 12.44 8.00 12.12
C ASP A 178 12.54 8.09 13.65
N ARG A 179 12.70 6.95 14.34
CA ARG A 179 12.72 6.81 15.79
C ARG A 179 11.42 7.25 16.48
N PHE A 180 10.31 7.32 15.73
CA PHE A 180 9.01 7.73 16.27
C PHE A 180 8.60 6.85 17.45
N GLN A 181 8.67 5.54 17.34
CA GLN A 181 8.30 4.61 18.40
C GLN A 181 9.18 4.82 19.64
N ARG A 182 10.48 4.93 19.48
CA ARG A 182 11.40 5.20 20.60
C ARG A 182 11.05 6.49 21.34
N THR A 183 10.78 7.55 20.60
CA THR A 183 10.43 8.87 21.18
C THR A 183 9.09 8.82 21.88
N HIS A 184 8.10 8.22 21.25
CA HIS A 184 6.74 8.09 21.79
C HIS A 184 6.72 7.24 23.05
N MET A 185 7.49 6.13 23.08
CA MET A 185 7.54 5.19 24.19
C MET A 185 8.51 5.61 25.31
N ALA A 186 9.25 6.70 25.16
CA ALA A 186 10.18 7.18 26.19
C ALA A 186 9.49 7.39 27.54
N ASN A 187 8.26 7.91 27.54
CA ASN A 187 7.44 8.17 28.72
C ASN A 187 6.35 7.10 28.96
N ALA A 188 6.39 5.98 28.24
CA ALA A 188 5.41 4.93 28.40
C ALA A 188 5.56 4.20 29.74
N PRO A 189 4.45 3.60 30.27
CA PRO A 189 4.49 2.84 31.50
C PRO A 189 5.47 1.65 31.42
N THR A 190 5.88 1.16 32.59
CA THR A 190 6.60 -0.08 32.72
C THR A 190 5.86 -1.25 32.08
N GLY A 191 6.56 -2.17 31.43
CA GLY A 191 5.99 -3.27 30.66
C GLY A 191 5.64 -2.90 29.22
N SER A 192 5.75 -1.61 28.84
CA SER A 192 5.55 -1.20 27.46
C SER A 192 6.66 -1.72 26.55
N ARG A 193 6.29 -2.15 25.36
CA ARG A 193 7.18 -2.70 24.34
C ARG A 193 7.05 -1.95 23.04
N TYR A 194 8.12 -1.87 22.26
CA TYR A 194 8.10 -1.42 20.87
C TYR A 194 9.12 -2.20 20.06
N VAL A 195 8.96 -2.22 18.75
CA VAL A 195 9.83 -2.96 17.83
C VAL A 195 10.39 -2.01 16.79
N GLU A 196 11.71 -2.07 16.58
CA GLU A 196 12.42 -1.34 15.54
C GLU A 196 12.94 -2.29 14.47
N ASP A 197 13.21 -1.77 13.27
CA ASP A 197 13.86 -2.48 12.16
C ASP A 197 13.11 -3.75 11.73
N VAL A 198 11.78 -3.77 11.85
CA VAL A 198 10.95 -4.89 11.41
C VAL A 198 11.14 -5.14 9.93
N LEU A 199 11.41 -6.38 9.57
CA LEU A 199 11.51 -6.83 8.19
C LEU A 199 10.11 -7.00 7.59
N PHE A 200 10.02 -6.77 6.30
CA PHE A 200 8.78 -6.75 5.53
C PHE A 200 8.93 -7.63 4.29
N HIS A 201 7.91 -8.42 4.02
CA HIS A 201 7.76 -9.17 2.78
C HIS A 201 6.39 -8.90 2.17
N GLU A 202 6.37 -8.65 0.88
CA GLU A 202 5.16 -8.47 0.08
C GLU A 202 5.20 -9.39 -1.13
N LYS A 203 4.08 -9.99 -1.45
CA LYS A 203 3.88 -10.74 -2.69
C LYS A 203 2.49 -10.52 -3.24
N THR A 204 2.41 -10.43 -4.56
CA THR A 204 1.14 -10.34 -5.27
C THR A 204 1.16 -11.27 -6.49
N ALA A 205 -0.01 -11.76 -6.84
CA ALA A 205 -0.23 -12.50 -8.07
C ALA A 205 -1.62 -12.20 -8.61
N PHE A 206 -1.70 -11.73 -9.84
CA PHE A 206 -2.95 -11.38 -10.52
C PHE A 206 -3.02 -12.08 -11.86
N LEU A 207 -4.18 -12.60 -12.18
CA LEU A 207 -4.55 -13.20 -13.45
C LEU A 207 -5.68 -12.39 -14.06
N LYS A 208 -5.53 -11.98 -15.31
CA LYS A 208 -6.59 -11.35 -16.10
C LYS A 208 -6.94 -12.27 -17.26
N ILE A 209 -8.23 -12.57 -17.42
CA ILE A 209 -8.78 -13.36 -18.52
C ILE A 209 -9.64 -12.42 -19.35
N GLY A 210 -9.29 -12.28 -20.62
CA GLY A 210 -9.93 -11.38 -21.55
C GLY A 210 -8.92 -10.68 -22.45
N ASN A 211 -9.39 -10.22 -23.59
CA ASN A 211 -8.60 -9.44 -24.55
C ASN A 211 -9.45 -8.27 -25.03
N SER A 212 -9.22 -7.09 -24.47
CA SER A 212 -10.01 -5.88 -24.75
C SER A 212 -9.98 -5.44 -26.22
N SER A 213 -8.96 -5.89 -27.00
CA SER A 213 -8.94 -5.67 -28.45
C SER A 213 -9.87 -6.59 -29.24
N LYS A 214 -10.31 -7.72 -28.66
CA LYS A 214 -11.17 -8.74 -29.28
C LYS A 214 -12.58 -8.80 -28.66
N ALA A 215 -12.70 -8.53 -27.38
CA ALA A 215 -13.95 -8.55 -26.64
C ALA A 215 -13.96 -7.50 -25.54
N PRO A 216 -15.08 -6.82 -25.31
CA PRO A 216 -15.14 -5.74 -24.33
C PRO A 216 -15.08 -6.24 -22.87
N LEU A 217 -15.34 -7.52 -22.62
CA LEU A 217 -15.40 -8.11 -21.29
C LEU A 217 -14.09 -8.77 -20.90
N SER A 218 -13.62 -8.48 -19.68
CA SER A 218 -12.51 -9.20 -19.02
C SER A 218 -12.78 -9.38 -17.53
N ALA A 219 -12.17 -10.41 -16.95
CA ALA A 219 -12.24 -10.73 -15.54
C ALA A 219 -10.84 -10.79 -14.95
N GLU A 220 -10.71 -10.36 -13.69
CA GLU A 220 -9.44 -10.42 -12.95
C GLU A 220 -9.66 -11.13 -11.62
N VAL A 221 -8.67 -11.94 -11.24
CA VAL A 221 -8.54 -12.49 -9.89
C VAL A 221 -7.12 -12.21 -9.40
N GLY A 222 -6.99 -11.82 -8.16
CA GLY A 222 -5.68 -11.51 -7.57
C GLY A 222 -5.60 -11.90 -6.12
N LEU A 223 -4.38 -12.10 -5.68
CA LEU A 223 -4.01 -12.31 -4.29
C LEU A 223 -2.88 -11.32 -3.94
N GLU A 224 -3.05 -10.63 -2.86
CA GLU A 224 -2.07 -9.75 -2.25
C GLU A 224 -1.82 -10.21 -0.83
N MET A 225 -0.54 -10.28 -0.42
CA MET A 225 -0.17 -10.73 0.91
C MET A 225 1.06 -9.99 1.41
N TYR A 226 1.00 -9.61 2.67
CA TYR A 226 2.07 -8.95 3.42
C TYR A 226 2.42 -9.77 4.64
N SER A 227 3.70 -9.79 4.99
CA SER A 227 4.16 -10.34 6.28
C SER A 227 5.25 -9.48 6.89
N GLN A 228 5.23 -9.39 8.21
CA GLN A 228 6.25 -8.75 9.03
C GLN A 228 7.00 -9.81 9.82
N PHE A 229 8.30 -9.69 9.94
CA PHE A 229 9.13 -10.64 10.71
C PHE A 229 10.42 -9.98 11.15
N GLY A 230 11.13 -10.63 12.11
CA GLY A 230 12.38 -10.11 12.63
C GLY A 230 12.22 -8.76 13.35
N GLY A 231 13.29 -8.00 13.43
CA GLY A 231 13.32 -6.73 14.13
C GLY A 231 13.95 -6.82 15.51
N ARG A 232 13.95 -5.69 16.23
CA ARG A 232 14.51 -5.56 17.57
C ARG A 232 13.43 -5.12 18.52
N VAL A 233 13.17 -5.91 19.55
CA VAL A 233 12.22 -5.59 20.62
C VAL A 233 12.92 -4.82 21.72
N TRP A 234 12.30 -3.76 22.16
CA TRP A 234 12.69 -2.97 23.33
C TRP A 234 11.57 -3.07 24.36
N GLU A 235 11.91 -3.39 25.59
CA GLU A 235 10.98 -3.55 26.69
C GLU A 235 11.45 -2.77 27.91
N LYS A 236 10.56 -1.96 28.48
CA LYS A 236 10.82 -1.21 29.72
C LYS A 236 10.45 -2.06 30.93
N ARG A 237 11.43 -2.46 31.71
CA ARG A 237 11.23 -3.27 32.93
C ARG A 237 10.78 -2.46 34.14
N PRO A 238 10.21 -3.13 35.18
CA PRO A 238 9.82 -2.48 36.44
C PRO A 238 10.96 -1.73 37.12
N GLU A 239 12.18 -2.23 37.03
CA GLU A 239 13.37 -1.65 37.62
C GLU A 239 13.87 -0.40 36.85
N GLY A 240 13.19 -0.02 35.77
CA GLY A 240 13.56 1.10 34.91
C GLY A 240 14.53 0.76 33.79
N ASP A 241 15.07 -0.46 33.80
CA ASP A 241 15.97 -0.92 32.75
C ASP A 241 15.22 -1.15 31.43
N ILE A 242 15.91 -0.88 30.33
CA ILE A 242 15.42 -1.19 28.98
C ILE A 242 16.17 -2.42 28.49
N ILE A 243 15.45 -3.50 28.29
CA ILE A 243 16.01 -4.67 27.62
C ILE A 243 15.80 -4.60 26.13
N ARG A 244 16.78 -5.13 25.42
CA ARG A 244 16.74 -5.31 23.97
C ARG A 244 17.00 -6.76 23.64
N TYR A 245 16.20 -7.32 22.74
CA TYR A 245 16.48 -8.61 22.13
C TYR A 245 16.12 -8.60 20.65
N ASP A 246 16.84 -9.37 19.86
CA ASP A 246 16.62 -9.45 18.43
C ASP A 246 15.68 -10.63 18.13
N LEU A 247 14.65 -10.37 17.30
CA LEU A 247 13.80 -11.43 16.76
C LEU A 247 14.55 -12.19 15.66
N PRO A 248 14.23 -13.46 15.42
CA PRO A 248 14.87 -14.24 14.38
C PRO A 248 14.78 -13.58 13.01
N HIS A 249 15.92 -13.44 12.33
CA HIS A 249 16.05 -12.82 11.02
C HIS A 249 17.02 -13.57 10.09
N SER A 250 17.16 -14.88 10.30
CA SER A 250 17.99 -15.74 9.44
C SER A 250 17.38 -15.91 8.05
N TYR A 251 18.16 -16.39 7.09
CA TYR A 251 17.66 -16.67 5.72
C TYR A 251 16.44 -17.59 5.69
N LYS A 252 16.29 -18.46 6.69
CA LYS A 252 15.13 -19.34 6.85
C LYS A 252 13.85 -18.54 7.09
N GLU A 253 13.94 -17.42 7.81
CA GLU A 253 12.78 -16.56 8.09
C GLU A 253 12.30 -15.83 6.83
N TYR A 254 13.23 -15.46 5.94
CA TYR A 254 12.88 -14.92 4.63
C TYR A 254 12.10 -15.93 3.76
N ILE A 255 12.50 -17.22 3.81
CA ILE A 255 11.78 -18.27 3.07
C ILE A 255 10.42 -18.55 3.71
N LYS A 256 10.33 -18.55 5.05
CA LYS A 256 9.06 -18.74 5.76
C LYS A 256 8.08 -17.60 5.48
N ALA A 257 8.54 -16.35 5.37
CA ALA A 257 7.71 -15.21 5.00
C ALA A 257 7.11 -15.35 3.61
N LEU A 258 7.75 -16.10 2.71
CA LEU A 258 7.25 -16.37 1.37
C LEU A 258 6.06 -17.34 1.37
N ILE A 259 5.99 -18.26 2.33
CA ILE A 259 4.96 -19.31 2.39
C ILE A 259 4.13 -19.10 3.65
N PRO A 260 2.82 -18.78 3.53
CA PRO A 260 1.96 -18.64 4.69
C PRO A 260 1.76 -20.03 5.33
N MET A 261 2.31 -20.23 6.50
CA MET A 261 2.19 -21.48 7.27
C MET A 261 1.86 -21.18 8.71
N ALA A 262 1.14 -22.09 9.37
CA ALA A 262 0.85 -21.98 10.79
C ALA A 262 2.05 -22.37 11.68
N GLY A 263 2.26 -21.60 12.74
CA GLY A 263 3.05 -22.00 13.91
C GLY A 263 4.58 -21.92 13.80
N GLY A 264 5.19 -21.18 14.71
CA GLY A 264 6.64 -21.15 14.93
C GLY A 264 7.09 -19.99 15.82
N GLY A 265 7.92 -20.24 16.82
CA GLY A 265 8.33 -19.30 17.87
C GLY A 265 9.21 -18.11 17.47
N ALA A 266 9.07 -17.61 16.25
CA ALA A 266 9.84 -16.44 15.75
C ALA A 266 9.06 -15.12 15.84
N SER A 267 7.90 -15.14 16.45
CA SER A 267 6.93 -14.04 16.52
C SER A 267 6.85 -13.52 17.96
N PRO A 268 6.55 -12.23 18.19
CA PRO A 268 6.14 -11.75 19.52
C PRO A 268 4.96 -12.55 20.07
N ASP A 269 4.86 -12.64 21.40
CA ASP A 269 3.91 -13.51 22.13
C ASP A 269 2.44 -13.45 21.67
N ILE A 270 2.04 -12.37 20.99
CA ILE A 270 0.67 -12.17 20.50
C ILE A 270 0.45 -12.80 19.12
N ASP A 271 1.50 -12.96 18.30
CA ASP A 271 1.42 -13.44 16.92
C ASP A 271 2.00 -14.85 16.72
N GLN A 272 2.09 -15.65 17.78
CA GLN A 272 2.67 -17.01 17.72
C GLN A 272 1.86 -18.01 16.88
N THR A 273 0.67 -17.65 16.48
CA THR A 273 -0.17 -18.44 15.56
C THR A 273 0.37 -18.48 14.14
N ASN A 274 1.20 -17.51 13.75
CA ASN A 274 1.86 -17.44 12.45
C ASN A 274 3.33 -17.90 12.51
N VAL A 275 3.82 -18.51 11.44
CA VAL A 275 5.21 -18.96 11.33
C VAL A 275 6.19 -17.81 11.43
N ASN A 276 5.81 -16.66 10.89
CA ASN A 276 6.58 -15.43 10.89
C ASN A 276 5.66 -14.23 11.07
N GLY A 277 5.62 -13.68 12.27
CA GLY A 277 4.99 -12.41 12.55
C GLY A 277 3.54 -12.28 12.06
N ASN A 278 3.10 -11.05 11.85
CA ASN A 278 1.77 -10.76 11.36
C ASN A 278 1.68 -10.97 9.84
N ILE A 279 0.70 -11.75 9.40
CA ILE A 279 0.39 -12.00 7.99
C ILE A 279 -0.99 -11.43 7.73
N LEU A 280 -1.10 -10.60 6.72
CA LEU A 280 -2.38 -10.06 6.25
C LEU A 280 -2.41 -10.05 4.72
N GLY A 281 -3.59 -10.06 4.16
CA GLY A 281 -3.73 -10.04 2.70
C GLY A 281 -5.15 -9.83 2.24
N SER A 282 -5.31 -9.77 0.92
CA SER A 282 -6.61 -9.62 0.27
C SER A 282 -6.72 -10.48 -0.98
N TRP A 283 -7.90 -11.06 -1.17
CA TRP A 283 -8.36 -11.53 -2.46
C TRP A 283 -8.97 -10.39 -3.25
N HIS A 284 -8.65 -10.30 -4.52
CA HIS A 284 -9.18 -9.30 -5.45
C HIS A 284 -9.93 -9.98 -6.57
N LEU A 285 -11.14 -9.50 -6.85
CA LEU A 285 -11.92 -9.88 -8.00
C LEU A 285 -12.32 -8.62 -8.75
N ALA A 286 -12.30 -8.66 -10.09
CA ALA A 286 -12.84 -7.56 -10.88
C ALA A 286 -13.44 -8.05 -12.20
N LEU A 287 -14.47 -7.36 -12.64
CA LEU A 287 -15.06 -7.47 -13.96
C LEU A 287 -14.94 -6.12 -14.65
N ASN A 288 -14.40 -6.13 -15.86
CA ASN A 288 -14.22 -4.93 -16.66
C ASN A 288 -15.02 -5.08 -17.96
N TYR A 289 -15.73 -4.02 -18.32
CA TYR A 289 -16.35 -3.89 -19.63
C TYR A 289 -15.84 -2.60 -20.27
N GLU A 290 -15.09 -2.72 -21.35
CA GLU A 290 -14.37 -1.64 -21.99
C GLU A 290 -14.87 -1.44 -23.41
N THR A 291 -15.30 -0.21 -23.75
CA THR A 291 -15.63 0.22 -25.09
C THR A 291 -14.69 1.34 -25.54
N ASN A 292 -14.83 1.79 -26.79
CA ASN A 292 -14.05 2.92 -27.29
C ASN A 292 -14.46 4.27 -26.67
N GLU A 293 -15.62 4.35 -26.05
CA GLU A 293 -16.21 5.59 -25.54
C GLU A 293 -16.26 5.63 -24.01
N TRP A 294 -16.50 4.51 -23.38
CA TRP A 294 -16.62 4.40 -21.93
C TRP A 294 -16.18 3.03 -21.43
N SER A 295 -15.88 2.95 -20.15
CA SER A 295 -15.59 1.71 -19.46
C SER A 295 -16.26 1.67 -18.11
N ILE A 296 -16.58 0.46 -17.66
CA ILE A 296 -17.02 0.18 -16.30
C ILE A 296 -16.16 -0.95 -15.71
N ARG A 297 -15.74 -0.77 -14.49
CA ARG A 297 -15.03 -1.77 -13.69
C ARG A 297 -15.80 -1.98 -12.39
N ALA A 298 -16.28 -3.18 -12.15
CA ALA A 298 -16.80 -3.59 -10.86
C ALA A 298 -15.74 -4.44 -10.17
N TYR A 299 -15.46 -4.17 -8.90
CA TYR A 299 -14.43 -4.89 -8.17
C TYR A 299 -14.84 -5.19 -6.74
N TYR A 300 -14.22 -6.21 -6.20
CA TYR A 300 -14.39 -6.68 -4.85
C TYR A 300 -13.03 -7.02 -4.26
N GLU A 301 -12.79 -6.64 -3.00
CA GLU A 301 -11.60 -6.98 -2.23
C GLU A 301 -12.03 -7.58 -0.90
N HIS A 302 -11.58 -8.79 -0.63
CA HIS A 302 -11.82 -9.50 0.62
C HIS A 302 -10.53 -9.58 1.42
N PHE A 303 -10.50 -8.94 2.57
CA PHE A 303 -9.39 -8.95 3.51
C PHE A 303 -9.37 -10.25 4.33
N TYR A 304 -8.20 -10.77 4.57
CA TYR A 304 -7.96 -11.85 5.52
C TYR A 304 -6.75 -11.55 6.39
N GLU A 305 -6.82 -11.97 7.62
CA GLU A 305 -5.74 -11.95 8.58
C GLU A 305 -5.40 -13.40 8.91
N ASP A 306 -4.12 -13.73 8.99
CA ASP A 306 -3.60 -15.06 9.20
C ASP A 306 -3.89 -16.07 8.05
N HIS A 307 -3.23 -17.22 8.13
CA HIS A 307 -3.41 -18.29 7.15
C HIS A 307 -4.79 -18.94 7.19
N SER A 308 -5.48 -18.89 8.35
CA SER A 308 -6.82 -19.47 8.54
C SER A 308 -7.88 -18.75 7.70
N GLY A 309 -7.75 -17.42 7.56
CA GLY A 309 -8.63 -16.60 6.74
C GLY A 309 -8.40 -16.70 5.23
N LEU A 310 -7.24 -17.22 4.79
CA LEU A 310 -6.83 -17.22 3.39
C LEU A 310 -7.86 -17.87 2.43
N PHE A 311 -8.50 -18.94 2.85
CA PHE A 311 -9.51 -19.65 2.05
C PHE A 311 -10.95 -19.50 2.58
N GLY A 312 -11.17 -18.66 3.61
CA GLY A 312 -12.47 -18.49 4.23
C GLY A 312 -13.02 -19.76 4.88
N LEU A 313 -12.13 -20.71 5.19
CA LEU A 313 -12.46 -21.97 5.84
C LEU A 313 -11.89 -21.91 7.27
N ASP A 314 -12.78 -21.80 8.25
CA ASP A 314 -12.43 -21.91 9.66
C ASP A 314 -13.11 -23.12 10.26
N HIS A 315 -12.66 -23.56 11.42
CA HIS A 315 -13.29 -24.62 12.18
C HIS A 315 -13.45 -24.19 13.63
N HIS A 316 -14.59 -24.52 14.20
CA HIS A 316 -14.79 -24.42 15.64
C HIS A 316 -15.08 -25.80 16.22
N TYR A 317 -14.91 -25.93 17.52
CA TYR A 317 -15.35 -27.10 18.23
C TYR A 317 -16.77 -26.84 18.74
N ASN A 318 -17.72 -27.69 18.37
CA ASN A 318 -19.06 -27.61 18.87
C ASN A 318 -19.12 -27.97 20.37
N ARG A 319 -20.30 -27.87 20.96
CA ARG A 319 -20.50 -28.19 22.41
C ARG A 319 -20.15 -29.62 22.79
N GLU A 320 -20.08 -30.51 21.83
CA GLU A 320 -19.74 -31.94 21.99
C GLU A 320 -18.23 -32.19 21.77
N GLY A 321 -17.45 -31.15 21.49
CA GLY A 321 -16.02 -31.25 21.19
C GLY A 321 -15.69 -31.76 19.78
N ALA A 322 -16.67 -31.89 18.90
CA ALA A 322 -16.47 -32.26 17.53
C ALA A 322 -16.06 -31.04 16.69
N ARG A 323 -15.13 -31.27 15.77
CA ARG A 323 -14.65 -30.25 14.85
C ARG A 323 -15.67 -30.02 13.73
N GLU A 324 -16.24 -28.82 13.69
CA GLU A 324 -17.16 -28.39 12.63
C GLU A 324 -16.49 -27.33 11.76
N TRP A 325 -16.62 -27.50 10.45
CA TRP A 325 -16.17 -26.49 9.50
C TRP A 325 -17.21 -25.38 9.39
N ILE A 326 -16.82 -24.16 9.69
CA ILE A 326 -17.62 -23.00 9.39
C ILE A 326 -17.20 -22.50 8.01
N THR A 327 -18.12 -22.60 7.06
CA THR A 327 -17.95 -21.87 5.81
C THR A 327 -18.27 -20.42 6.11
N TYR A 328 -17.26 -19.60 6.34
CA TYR A 328 -17.45 -18.16 6.27
C TYR A 328 -17.99 -17.87 4.88
N LEU A 329 -19.10 -17.15 4.80
CA LEU A 329 -19.51 -16.52 3.56
C LEU A 329 -18.67 -15.22 3.45
N PRO A 330 -17.45 -15.27 2.90
CA PRO A 330 -16.54 -14.14 2.90
C PRO A 330 -17.06 -12.97 2.05
N TRP A 331 -18.06 -13.24 1.22
CA TRP A 331 -18.69 -12.31 0.29
C TRP A 331 -19.48 -11.17 0.94
N ARG A 332 -19.67 -11.18 2.25
CA ARG A 332 -20.39 -10.13 2.97
C ARG A 332 -19.49 -9.09 3.58
N ASP A 333 -18.21 -9.42 3.78
CA ASP A 333 -17.23 -8.55 4.40
C ASP A 333 -16.09 -8.27 3.42
N GLY A 334 -15.99 -7.02 3.02
CA GLY A 334 -15.01 -6.60 2.03
C GLY A 334 -15.36 -5.26 1.41
N LEU A 335 -14.47 -4.80 0.55
CA LEU A 335 -14.65 -3.56 -0.18
C LEU A 335 -15.25 -3.86 -1.56
N TYR A 336 -16.40 -3.28 -1.82
CA TYR A 336 -17.07 -3.31 -3.10
C TYR A 336 -16.90 -1.98 -3.81
N GLY A 337 -16.52 -2.02 -5.07
CA GLY A 337 -16.34 -0.79 -5.82
C GLY A 337 -16.83 -0.87 -7.25
N VAL A 338 -17.25 0.28 -7.76
CA VAL A 338 -17.58 0.48 -9.17
C VAL A 338 -16.91 1.75 -9.65
N GLU A 339 -16.18 1.63 -10.72
CA GLU A 339 -15.56 2.74 -11.45
C GLU A 339 -16.20 2.85 -12.82
N PHE A 340 -16.69 4.03 -13.17
CA PHE A 340 -17.21 4.36 -14.48
C PHE A 340 -16.41 5.49 -15.09
N THR A 341 -15.86 5.27 -16.28
CA THR A 341 -14.96 6.22 -16.95
C THR A 341 -15.44 6.54 -18.36
N VAL A 342 -15.51 7.83 -18.67
CA VAL A 342 -15.77 8.39 -20.00
C VAL A 342 -14.62 9.33 -20.37
N PRO A 343 -13.52 8.82 -20.96
CA PRO A 343 -12.26 9.56 -21.09
C PRO A 343 -12.38 10.90 -21.84
N LYS A 344 -13.33 11.00 -22.77
CA LYS A 344 -13.55 12.19 -23.59
C LYS A 344 -14.47 13.23 -22.95
N ASN A 345 -15.09 12.93 -21.82
CA ASN A 345 -15.94 13.89 -21.11
C ASN A 345 -15.06 14.93 -20.41
N ARG A 346 -15.33 16.21 -20.68
CA ARG A 346 -14.50 17.31 -20.15
C ARG A 346 -14.93 17.78 -18.76
N ILE A 347 -16.10 17.39 -18.28
CA ILE A 347 -16.65 17.86 -17.00
C ILE A 347 -16.43 16.78 -15.93
N ILE A 348 -16.95 15.55 -16.15
CA ILE A 348 -16.81 14.42 -15.24
C ILE A 348 -16.36 13.24 -16.08
N ASN A 349 -15.09 12.94 -16.05
CA ASN A 349 -14.54 11.85 -16.85
C ASN A 349 -14.52 10.51 -16.11
N THR A 350 -14.52 10.52 -14.77
CA THR A 350 -14.50 9.31 -13.97
C THR A 350 -15.32 9.48 -12.68
N ILE A 351 -16.07 8.46 -12.32
CA ILE A 351 -16.82 8.35 -11.07
C ILE A 351 -16.42 7.04 -10.42
N VAL A 352 -16.10 7.08 -9.14
CA VAL A 352 -15.82 5.90 -8.30
C VAL A 352 -16.81 5.88 -7.16
N TYR A 353 -17.41 4.72 -6.92
CA TYR A 353 -18.23 4.42 -5.76
C TYR A 353 -17.64 3.21 -5.04
N GLU A 354 -17.41 3.34 -3.75
CA GLU A 354 -16.89 2.27 -2.87
C GLU A 354 -17.76 2.15 -1.62
N TYR A 355 -17.94 0.91 -1.20
CA TYR A 355 -18.69 0.53 -0.01
C TYR A 355 -17.98 -0.57 0.77
#